data_4ba5d5d1d69dec164d98b24393b24075
#
_entry.id   4ba5d5d1d69dec164d98b24393b24075
#
_cell.length_a   1.000
_cell.length_b   1.000
_cell.length_c   1.000
_cell.angle_alpha   90.00
_cell.angle_beta   90.00
_cell.angle_gamma   90.00
#
_symmetry.space_group_name_H-M   'P 1'
#
loop_
_entity.id
_entity.type
_entity.pdbx_description
1 polymer ?
#
loop_
_entity_poly.entity_id
_entity_poly.type
_entity_poly.pdbx_seq_one_letter_code
_entity_poly.pdbx_strand_id
1 'polypeptide(L)'
;MLGELVLPSHIAGLIYSISRNADLEGALLKILFDYIDLKLREINEKIRRFEEKYGMSYEEFKRRILDSDESYKYDVERDFWEWESLVTLKKYYEELKKRWAIER
;
A
#
# COMPACT_ATOMS: atom_id res chain seq x y z
N MET A 1 -14.24 -17.11 -8.20
CA MET A 1 -13.61 -18.26 -7.55
C MET A 1 -12.33 -18.62 -8.27
N LEU A 2 -11.26 -18.79 -7.56
CA LEU A 2 -10.02 -19.25 -8.13
C LEU A 2 -10.16 -20.73 -8.48
N GLY A 3 -9.66 -21.12 -9.64
CA GLY A 3 -9.65 -22.53 -10.04
C GLY A 3 -8.67 -23.33 -9.19
N GLU A 4 -8.40 -24.54 -9.61
CA GLU A 4 -7.43 -25.37 -8.94
C GLU A 4 -6.06 -24.71 -8.95
N LEU A 5 -5.47 -24.54 -7.76
CA LEU A 5 -4.17 -23.92 -7.62
C LEU A 5 -3.09 -25.01 -7.62
N VAL A 6 -2.30 -25.04 -8.67
CA VAL A 6 -1.20 -25.98 -8.79
C VAL A 6 0.12 -25.23 -8.74
N LEU A 7 0.94 -25.55 -7.75
CA LEU A 7 2.25 -24.94 -7.55
C LEU A 7 3.34 -26.02 -7.49
N PRO A 8 4.57 -25.71 -7.94
CA PRO A 8 5.69 -26.59 -7.68
C PRO A 8 5.80 -26.92 -6.20
N SER A 9 6.18 -28.15 -5.88
CA SER A 9 6.20 -28.61 -4.49
C SER A 9 7.11 -27.79 -3.58
N HIS A 10 8.23 -27.27 -4.10
CA HIS A 10 9.14 -26.47 -3.28
C HIS A 10 8.53 -25.12 -2.92
N ILE A 11 7.71 -24.54 -3.81
CA ILE A 11 7.01 -23.29 -3.54
C ILE A 11 5.88 -23.53 -2.53
N ALA A 12 5.11 -24.59 -2.73
CA ALA A 12 4.05 -24.96 -1.79
C ALA A 12 4.62 -25.22 -0.39
N GLY A 13 5.74 -25.92 -0.32
CA GLY A 13 6.43 -26.17 0.95
C GLY A 13 6.88 -24.91 1.66
N LEU A 14 7.41 -23.95 0.89
CA LEU A 14 7.83 -22.67 1.45
C LEU A 14 6.62 -21.89 2.00
N ILE A 15 5.53 -21.89 1.27
CA ILE A 15 4.29 -21.21 1.69
C ILE A 15 3.79 -21.80 3.00
N TYR A 16 3.73 -23.13 3.11
CA TYR A 16 3.32 -23.78 4.34
C TYR A 16 4.27 -23.47 5.51
N SER A 17 5.57 -23.41 5.22
CA SER A 17 6.58 -23.09 6.24
C SER A 17 6.43 -21.69 6.79
N ILE A 18 6.12 -20.73 5.93
CA ILE A 18 5.96 -19.32 6.33
C ILE A 18 4.64 -19.10 7.07
N SER A 19 3.55 -19.60 6.51
CA SER A 19 2.21 -19.34 7.04
C SER A 19 1.81 -20.26 8.18
N ARG A 20 2.41 -21.45 8.22
CA ARG A 20 2.04 -22.53 9.15
C ARG A 20 0.58 -22.92 9.02
N ASN A 21 0.02 -22.78 7.84
CA ASN A 21 -1.35 -23.11 7.54
C ASN A 21 -1.36 -24.35 6.63
N ALA A 22 -2.15 -25.37 7.02
CA ALA A 22 -2.24 -26.61 6.26
C ALA A 22 -3.01 -26.47 4.95
N ASP A 23 -3.84 -25.44 4.84
CA ASP A 23 -4.59 -25.12 3.63
C ASP A 23 -3.79 -24.15 2.77
N LEU A 24 -3.45 -24.58 1.55
CA LEU A 24 -2.64 -23.77 0.63
C LEU A 24 -3.32 -22.45 0.27
N GLU A 25 -4.61 -22.47 0.00
CA GLU A 25 -5.37 -21.27 -0.31
C GLU A 25 -5.38 -20.30 0.86
N GLY A 26 -5.66 -20.79 2.05
CA GLY A 26 -5.63 -19.98 3.27
C GLY A 26 -4.25 -19.42 3.56
N ALA A 27 -3.20 -20.22 3.30
CA ALA A 27 -1.83 -19.80 3.47
C ALA A 27 -1.48 -18.65 2.54
N LEU A 28 -1.88 -18.74 1.26
CA LEU A 28 -1.66 -17.70 0.29
C LEU A 28 -2.41 -16.42 0.63
N LEU A 29 -3.66 -16.53 1.05
CA LEU A 29 -4.45 -15.38 1.47
C LEU A 29 -3.78 -14.66 2.63
N LYS A 30 -3.31 -15.41 3.63
CA LYS A 30 -2.63 -14.82 4.77
C LYS A 30 -1.37 -14.06 4.32
N ILE A 31 -0.55 -14.66 3.48
CA ILE A 31 0.66 -14.02 2.98
C ILE A 31 0.33 -12.75 2.21
N LEU A 32 -0.67 -12.79 1.35
CA LEU A 32 -1.08 -11.64 0.56
C LEU A 32 -1.63 -10.50 1.43
N PHE A 33 -2.44 -10.82 2.43
CA PHE A 33 -2.94 -9.81 3.37
C PHE A 33 -1.83 -9.23 4.22
N ASP A 34 -0.88 -10.06 4.65
CA ASP A 34 0.27 -9.58 5.41
C ASP A 34 1.13 -8.65 4.56
N TYR A 35 1.28 -8.94 3.25
CA TYR A 35 1.98 -8.07 2.32
C TYR A 35 1.28 -6.72 2.20
N ILE A 36 -0.05 -6.72 2.04
CA ILE A 36 -0.83 -5.49 1.93
C ILE A 36 -0.68 -4.64 3.20
N ASP A 37 -0.77 -5.27 4.38
CA ASP A 37 -0.61 -4.57 5.65
C ASP A 37 0.79 -3.97 5.78
N LEU A 38 1.82 -4.70 5.37
CA LEU A 38 3.19 -4.19 5.38
C LEU A 38 3.34 -3.00 4.46
N LYS A 39 2.78 -3.08 3.25
CA LYS A 39 2.81 -1.99 2.28
C LYS A 39 2.09 -0.76 2.80
N LEU A 40 0.92 -0.94 3.39
CA LEU A 40 0.18 0.18 3.98
C LEU A 40 0.97 0.84 5.11
N ARG A 41 1.66 0.05 5.92
CA ARG A 41 2.51 0.59 6.99
C ARG A 41 3.65 1.43 6.44
N GLU A 42 4.33 0.94 5.40
CA GLU A 42 5.40 1.69 4.74
C GLU A 42 4.89 2.99 4.12
N ILE A 43 3.77 2.91 3.42
CA ILE A 43 3.15 4.06 2.76
C ILE A 43 2.74 5.11 3.80
N ASN A 44 2.07 4.69 4.87
CA ASN A 44 1.63 5.59 5.93
C ASN A 44 2.80 6.28 6.62
N GLU A 45 3.92 5.57 6.81
CA GLU A 45 5.12 6.14 7.38
C GLU A 45 5.69 7.25 6.50
N LYS A 46 5.74 7.04 5.19
CA LYS A 46 6.22 8.05 4.24
C LYS A 46 5.27 9.24 4.16
N ILE A 47 3.96 8.99 4.18
CA ILE A 47 2.96 10.06 4.19
C ILE A 47 3.13 10.91 5.45
N ARG A 48 3.32 10.26 6.60
CA ARG A 48 3.52 10.95 7.87
C ARG A 48 4.74 11.87 7.83
N ARG A 49 5.81 11.43 7.18
CA ARG A 49 7.02 12.26 7.02
C ARG A 49 6.73 13.53 6.23
N PHE A 50 5.91 13.43 5.18
CA PHE A 50 5.51 14.61 4.42
C PHE A 50 4.61 15.53 5.25
N GLU A 51 3.67 14.96 6.01
CA GLU A 51 2.81 15.75 6.89
C GLU A 51 3.62 16.51 7.93
N GLU A 52 4.64 15.87 8.49
CA GLU A 52 5.54 16.52 9.44
C GLU A 52 6.39 17.61 8.77
N LYS A 53 6.91 17.33 7.57
CA LYS A 53 7.75 18.26 6.83
C LYS A 53 7.02 19.55 6.50
N TYR A 54 5.76 19.45 6.08
CA TYR A 54 4.97 20.61 5.64
C TYR A 54 3.98 21.09 6.69
N GLY A 55 3.78 20.33 7.75
CA GLY A 55 2.85 20.72 8.83
C GLY A 55 1.40 20.76 8.41
N MET A 56 1.01 19.95 7.42
CA MET A 56 -0.36 19.94 6.89
C MET A 56 -0.68 18.61 6.22
N SER A 57 -1.97 18.39 5.92
CA SER A 57 -2.41 17.24 5.16
C SER A 57 -2.07 17.39 3.68
N TYR A 58 -2.14 16.27 2.94
CA TYR A 58 -1.91 16.29 1.50
C TYR A 58 -2.93 17.19 0.78
N GLU A 59 -4.20 17.13 1.17
CA GLU A 59 -5.25 17.95 0.55
C GLU A 59 -4.97 19.44 0.71
N GLU A 60 -4.54 19.84 1.90
CA GLU A 60 -4.19 21.24 2.16
C GLU A 60 -2.95 21.67 1.40
N PHE A 61 -1.95 20.80 1.36
CA PHE A 61 -0.72 21.03 0.59
C PHE A 61 -1.02 21.20 -0.90
N LYS A 62 -1.86 20.32 -1.44
CA LYS A 62 -2.28 20.40 -2.85
C LYS A 62 -2.96 21.72 -3.16
N ARG A 63 -3.88 22.17 -2.30
CA ARG A 63 -4.57 23.44 -2.50
C ARG A 63 -3.59 24.62 -2.50
N ARG A 64 -2.65 24.62 -1.56
CA ARG A 64 -1.67 25.70 -1.45
C ARG A 64 -0.74 25.76 -2.65
N ILE A 65 -0.33 24.60 -3.16
CA ILE A 65 0.56 24.55 -4.31
C ILE A 65 -0.12 25.08 -5.57
N LEU A 66 -1.40 24.70 -5.78
CA LEU A 66 -2.15 25.16 -6.94
C LEU A 66 -2.38 26.66 -6.94
N ASP A 67 -2.43 27.29 -5.74
CA ASP A 67 -2.71 28.71 -5.58
C ASP A 67 -1.45 29.56 -5.37
N SER A 68 -0.26 28.95 -5.41
CA SER A 68 0.99 29.61 -5.01
C SER A 68 2.05 29.54 -6.11
N ASP A 69 2.89 30.56 -6.20
CA ASP A 69 4.06 30.56 -7.07
C ASP A 69 5.15 29.60 -6.59
N GLU A 70 5.02 29.08 -5.37
CA GLU A 70 5.97 28.12 -4.81
C GLU A 70 5.95 26.77 -5.53
N SER A 71 4.88 26.52 -6.30
CA SER A 71 4.77 25.31 -7.11
C SER A 71 5.90 25.16 -8.13
N TYR A 72 6.59 26.26 -8.45
CA TYR A 72 7.68 26.24 -9.40
C TYR A 72 9.03 25.84 -8.81
N LYS A 73 9.09 25.63 -7.49
CA LYS A 73 10.31 25.15 -6.87
C LYS A 73 10.42 23.65 -7.11
N TYR A 74 11.53 23.22 -7.67
CA TYR A 74 11.75 21.81 -8.03
C TYR A 74 11.53 20.86 -6.88
N ASP A 75 12.04 21.19 -5.69
CA ASP A 75 11.92 20.30 -4.53
C ASP A 75 10.46 20.15 -4.06
N VAL A 76 9.70 21.24 -4.10
CA VAL A 76 8.30 21.23 -3.71
C VAL A 76 7.47 20.43 -4.71
N GLU A 77 7.74 20.62 -5.99
CA GLU A 77 7.05 19.90 -7.06
C GLU A 77 7.34 18.39 -6.98
N ARG A 78 8.59 18.03 -6.74
CA ARG A 78 8.97 16.63 -6.56
C ARG A 78 8.24 16.00 -5.35
N ASP A 79 8.21 16.70 -4.23
CA ASP A 79 7.51 16.24 -3.03
C ASP A 79 6.01 16.09 -3.29
N PHE A 80 5.43 17.02 -4.04
CA PHE A 80 4.02 16.94 -4.43
C PHE A 80 3.72 15.66 -5.21
N TRP A 81 4.52 15.37 -6.23
CA TRP A 81 4.33 14.17 -7.04
C TRP A 81 4.50 12.89 -6.24
N GLU A 82 5.52 12.87 -5.39
CA GLU A 82 5.77 11.70 -4.55
C GLU A 82 4.65 11.48 -3.54
N TRP A 83 4.22 12.54 -2.86
CA TRP A 83 3.14 12.48 -1.90
C TRP A 83 1.83 12.05 -2.57
N GLU A 84 1.52 12.60 -3.73
CA GLU A 84 0.35 12.22 -4.51
C GLU A 84 0.36 10.73 -4.85
N SER A 85 1.50 10.20 -5.28
CA SER A 85 1.67 8.79 -5.58
C SER A 85 1.39 7.92 -4.37
N LEU A 86 1.88 8.33 -3.20
CA LEU A 86 1.67 7.60 -1.94
C LEU A 86 0.20 7.59 -1.54
N VAL A 87 -0.48 8.72 -1.66
CA VAL A 87 -1.90 8.83 -1.33
C VAL A 87 -2.74 7.95 -2.27
N THR A 88 -2.42 7.97 -3.54
CA THR A 88 -3.10 7.14 -4.55
C THR A 88 -2.88 5.65 -4.27
N LEU A 89 -1.65 5.27 -3.97
CA LEU A 89 -1.29 3.89 -3.68
C LEU A 89 -1.94 3.40 -2.39
N LYS A 90 -2.02 4.26 -1.37
CA LYS A 90 -2.71 3.95 -0.12
C LYS A 90 -4.16 3.59 -0.37
N LYS A 91 -4.87 4.42 -1.14
CA LYS A 91 -6.27 4.16 -1.49
C LYS A 91 -6.42 2.83 -2.21
N TYR A 92 -5.52 2.54 -3.12
CA TYR A 92 -5.54 1.30 -3.88
C TYR A 92 -5.42 0.08 -2.96
N TYR A 93 -4.45 0.08 -2.05
CA TYR A 93 -4.27 -1.05 -1.13
C TYR A 93 -5.40 -1.16 -0.11
N GLU A 94 -5.93 -0.03 0.36
CA GLU A 94 -7.09 -0.05 1.27
C GLU A 94 -8.31 -0.64 0.58
N GLU A 95 -8.54 -0.32 -0.68
CA GLU A 95 -9.63 -0.88 -1.47
C GLU A 95 -9.46 -2.37 -1.69
N LEU A 96 -8.25 -2.81 -2.01
CA LEU A 96 -7.95 -4.23 -2.15
C LEU A 96 -8.25 -4.99 -0.86
N LYS A 97 -7.77 -4.48 0.25
CA LYS A 97 -7.96 -5.11 1.55
C LYS A 97 -9.44 -5.20 1.90
N LYS A 98 -10.18 -4.13 1.68
CA LYS A 98 -11.60 -4.06 1.96
C LYS A 98 -12.39 -5.05 1.10
N ARG A 99 -12.10 -5.08 -0.19
CA ARG A 99 -12.77 -5.97 -1.14
C ARG A 99 -12.56 -7.43 -0.79
N TRP A 100 -11.32 -7.83 -0.59
CA TRP A 100 -10.98 -9.24 -0.37
C TRP A 100 -11.25 -9.72 1.05
N ALA A 101 -11.30 -8.81 2.03
CA ALA A 101 -11.66 -9.16 3.40
C ALA A 101 -13.11 -9.66 3.50
N ILE A 102 -13.98 -9.17 2.63
CA ILE A 102 -15.40 -9.59 2.62
C ILE A 102 -15.54 -11.04 2.16
N GLU A 103 -14.60 -11.52 1.35
CA GLU A 103 -14.64 -12.87 0.80
C GLU A 103 -14.00 -13.95 1.70
N ARG A 104 -13.51 -13.55 2.84
CA ARG A 104 -12.99 -14.50 3.82
C ARG A 104 -14.13 -15.35 4.42
#